data_e54e1b05de6edd4cd8b54e924dd768c7
#
_entry.id   e54e1b05de6edd4cd8b54e924dd768c7
#
_cell.length_a   1.000
_cell.length_b   1.000
_cell.length_c   1.000
_cell.angle_alpha   90.00
_cell.angle_beta   90.00
_cell.angle_gamma   90.00
#
_symmetry.space_group_name_H-M   'P 1'
#
loop_
_entity.id
_entity.type
_entity.pdbx_description
1 polymer ?
#
loop_
_entity_poly.entity_id
_entity_poly.type
_entity_poly.pdbx_seq_one_letter_code
_entity_poly.pdbx_strand_id
1 'polypeptide(L)'
;MIAMQEHKNFWDKNAGRYDRFMRKDHAAYDEMCELIRPVVKAKTVLELATGTGLIAKHIVNAAAHIEATDASAEMIAEAKRDNRSAKLYFSVQDMFCLPYAEESFDVVIVSNALHIVPQPEKALAEIRRVLKDDGVLIAP
;
A
#
# COMPACT_ATOMS: atom_id res chain seq x y z
N MET A 1 2.36 -7.53 -19.07
CA MET A 1 0.88 -7.46 -19.11
C MET A 1 0.22 -8.76 -18.66
N ILE A 2 0.54 -9.87 -19.31
CA ILE A 2 -0.04 -11.19 -18.94
C ILE A 2 0.35 -11.57 -17.50
N ALA A 3 1.63 -11.43 -17.16
CA ALA A 3 2.10 -11.77 -15.82
C ALA A 3 1.42 -10.93 -14.72
N MET A 4 1.17 -9.66 -15.00
CA MET A 4 0.48 -8.78 -14.05
C MET A 4 -0.98 -9.19 -13.87
N GLN A 5 -1.66 -9.58 -14.94
CA GLN A 5 -3.04 -10.04 -14.88
C GLN A 5 -3.16 -11.36 -14.12
N GLU A 6 -2.24 -12.30 -14.32
CA GLU A 6 -2.21 -13.57 -13.59
C GLU A 6 -1.98 -13.31 -12.10
N HIS A 7 -1.07 -12.41 -11.77
CA HIS A 7 -0.78 -12.02 -10.39
C HIS A 7 -2.02 -11.42 -9.71
N LYS A 8 -2.72 -10.52 -10.41
CA LYS A 8 -3.96 -9.93 -9.92
C LYS A 8 -5.01 -11.00 -9.63
N ASN A 9 -5.22 -11.95 -10.56
CA ASN A 9 -6.20 -13.02 -10.39
C ASN A 9 -5.88 -13.88 -9.17
N PHE A 10 -4.59 -14.19 -8.95
CA PHE A 10 -4.16 -14.95 -7.78
C PHE A 10 -4.56 -14.23 -6.49
N TRP A 11 -4.27 -12.94 -6.38
CA TRP A 11 -4.59 -12.15 -5.19
C TRP A 11 -6.08 -11.98 -4.97
N ASP A 12 -6.86 -11.84 -6.06
CA ASP A 12 -8.32 -11.77 -5.96
C ASP A 12 -8.90 -13.04 -5.32
N LYS A 13 -8.41 -14.20 -5.76
CA LYS A 13 -8.89 -15.50 -5.25
C LYS A 13 -8.47 -15.76 -3.80
N ASN A 14 -7.37 -15.17 -3.36
CA ASN A 14 -6.75 -15.49 -2.07
C ASN A 14 -6.85 -14.38 -1.04
N ALA A 15 -7.67 -13.34 -1.29
CA ALA A 15 -7.74 -12.17 -0.42
C ALA A 15 -8.01 -12.51 1.05
N GLY A 16 -9.04 -13.32 1.33
CA GLY A 16 -9.38 -13.70 2.70
C GLY A 16 -8.31 -14.57 3.36
N ARG A 17 -7.71 -15.47 2.59
CA ARG A 17 -6.64 -16.34 3.08
C ARG A 17 -5.38 -15.53 3.41
N TYR A 18 -5.03 -14.58 2.54
CA TYR A 18 -3.89 -13.68 2.75
C TYR A 18 -4.07 -12.88 4.03
N ASP A 19 -5.24 -12.30 4.24
CA ASP A 19 -5.52 -11.51 5.43
C ASP A 19 -5.38 -12.35 6.72
N ARG A 20 -5.92 -13.58 6.71
CA ARG A 20 -5.77 -14.49 7.85
C ARG A 20 -4.31 -14.84 8.12
N PHE A 21 -3.54 -15.08 7.06
CA PHE A 21 -2.11 -15.38 7.17
C PHE A 21 -1.37 -14.21 7.82
N MET A 22 -1.61 -13.01 7.35
CA MET A 22 -0.93 -11.82 7.86
C MET A 22 -1.29 -11.54 9.31
N ARG A 23 -2.53 -11.79 9.71
CA ARG A 23 -2.97 -11.61 11.09
C ARG A 23 -2.30 -12.54 12.08
N LYS A 24 -1.82 -13.70 11.64
CA LYS A 24 -1.13 -14.65 12.52
C LYS A 24 0.23 -14.14 13.00
N ASP A 25 0.86 -13.25 12.25
CA ASP A 25 2.17 -12.71 12.58
C ASP A 25 2.06 -11.30 13.16
N HIS A 26 1.23 -11.16 14.19
CA HIS A 26 0.94 -9.87 14.81
C HIS A 26 2.17 -9.17 15.33
N ALA A 27 3.10 -9.90 15.97
CA ALA A 27 4.25 -9.28 16.62
C ALA A 27 5.16 -8.59 15.59
N ALA A 28 5.43 -9.27 14.46
CA ALA A 28 6.25 -8.68 13.40
C ALA A 28 5.57 -7.48 12.76
N TYR A 29 4.25 -7.58 12.54
CA TYR A 29 3.47 -6.47 11.97
C TYR A 29 3.46 -5.26 12.88
N ASP A 30 3.20 -5.48 14.17
CA ASP A 30 3.18 -4.40 15.15
C ASP A 30 4.52 -3.71 15.23
N GLU A 31 5.61 -4.47 15.24
CA GLU A 31 6.96 -3.95 15.27
C GLU A 31 7.26 -3.10 14.04
N MET A 32 6.90 -3.59 12.86
CA MET A 32 7.09 -2.85 11.62
C MET A 32 6.30 -1.54 11.64
N CYS A 33 5.04 -1.58 12.08
CA CYS A 33 4.20 -0.39 12.16
C CYS A 33 4.73 0.62 13.15
N GLU A 34 5.31 0.17 14.27
CA GLU A 34 5.94 1.06 15.24
C GLU A 34 7.14 1.80 14.64
N LEU A 35 7.89 1.13 13.74
CA LEU A 35 8.99 1.78 13.03
C LEU A 35 8.50 2.78 11.99
N ILE A 36 7.36 2.51 11.38
CA ILE A 36 6.80 3.36 10.32
C ILE A 36 6.12 4.62 10.89
N ARG A 37 5.44 4.52 12.03
CA ARG A 37 4.66 5.63 12.60
C ARG A 37 5.41 6.95 12.70
N PRO A 38 6.65 7.02 13.23
CA PRO A 38 7.36 8.30 13.30
C PRO A 38 7.63 8.91 11.92
N VAL A 39 7.84 8.06 10.91
CA VAL A 39 8.14 8.51 9.55
C VAL A 39 6.93 9.14 8.90
N VAL A 40 5.73 8.60 9.17
CA VAL A 40 4.49 9.09 8.53
C VAL A 40 3.76 10.16 9.34
N LYS A 41 4.27 10.50 10.52
CA LYS A 41 3.59 11.44 11.40
C LYS A 41 3.30 12.77 10.72
N ALA A 42 2.01 13.11 10.63
CA ALA A 42 1.50 14.33 10.00
C ALA A 42 1.86 14.43 8.50
N LYS A 43 2.08 13.29 7.83
CA LYS A 43 2.47 13.24 6.43
C LYS A 43 1.35 12.73 5.54
N THR A 44 1.42 13.09 4.26
CA THR A 44 0.54 12.53 3.22
C THR A 44 1.22 11.30 2.64
N VAL A 45 0.54 10.15 2.71
CA VAL A 45 1.12 8.84 2.46
C VAL A 45 0.38 8.13 1.33
N LEU A 46 1.15 7.48 0.47
CA LEU A 46 0.63 6.53 -0.52
C LEU A 46 1.14 5.14 -0.15
N GLU A 47 0.24 4.18 -0.04
CA GLU A 47 0.64 2.78 0.10
C GLU A 47 0.27 2.02 -1.17
N LEU A 48 1.24 1.34 -1.77
CA LEU A 48 1.06 0.45 -2.91
C LEU A 48 1.03 -0.98 -2.41
N ALA A 49 0.23 -1.82 -3.07
CA ALA A 49 0.06 -3.22 -2.69
C ALA A 49 -0.41 -3.35 -1.23
N THR A 50 -1.41 -2.56 -0.88
CA THR A 50 -1.93 -2.49 0.50
C THR A 50 -2.58 -3.79 0.96
N GLY A 51 -3.01 -4.63 0.02
CA GLY A 51 -3.76 -5.85 0.35
C GLY A 51 -5.07 -5.51 1.04
N THR A 52 -5.29 -6.09 2.20
CA THR A 52 -6.49 -5.81 3.00
C THR A 52 -6.32 -4.60 3.92
N GLY A 53 -5.23 -3.86 3.76
CA GLY A 53 -5.03 -2.59 4.45
C GLY A 53 -4.51 -2.67 5.86
N LEU A 54 -3.85 -3.77 6.25
CA LEU A 54 -3.40 -3.97 7.63
C LEU A 54 -2.42 -2.90 8.09
N ILE A 55 -1.42 -2.57 7.26
CA ILE A 55 -0.45 -1.53 7.60
C ILE A 55 -1.14 -0.17 7.66
N ALA A 56 -1.89 0.19 6.61
CA ALA A 56 -2.56 1.49 6.53
C ALA A 56 -3.48 1.73 7.73
N LYS A 57 -4.27 0.73 8.12
CA LYS A 57 -5.18 0.82 9.26
C LYS A 57 -4.43 1.01 10.57
N HIS A 58 -3.24 0.41 10.68
CA HIS A 58 -2.42 0.48 11.89
C HIS A 58 -1.75 1.83 12.09
N ILE A 59 -1.41 2.52 10.98
CA ILE A 59 -0.63 3.77 11.04
C ILE A 59 -1.46 5.02 10.76
N VAL A 60 -2.72 4.89 10.37
CA VAL A 60 -3.53 6.02 9.90
C VAL A 60 -3.68 7.12 10.94
N ASN A 61 -3.72 6.78 12.22
CA ASN A 61 -3.87 7.78 13.27
C ASN A 61 -2.67 8.74 13.33
N ALA A 62 -1.48 8.28 12.94
CA ALA A 62 -0.28 9.10 12.92
C ALA A 62 -0.19 9.99 11.68
N ALA A 63 -0.71 9.54 10.54
CA ALA A 63 -0.61 10.23 9.27
C ALA A 63 -1.59 11.39 9.15
N ALA A 64 -1.34 12.32 8.24
CA ALA A 64 -2.30 13.35 7.88
C ALA A 64 -3.36 12.79 6.93
N HIS A 65 -2.95 11.96 5.97
CA HIS A 65 -3.84 11.34 4.99
C HIS A 65 -3.12 10.14 4.37
N ILE A 66 -3.88 9.07 4.10
CA ILE A 66 -3.34 7.89 3.42
C ILE A 66 -4.22 7.51 2.23
N GLU A 67 -3.59 7.41 1.05
CA GLU A 67 -4.15 6.76 -0.12
C GLU A 67 -3.57 5.35 -0.16
N ALA A 68 -4.40 4.33 0.04
CA ALA A 68 -3.96 2.93 0.07
C ALA A 68 -4.53 2.20 -1.14
N THR A 69 -3.66 1.62 -1.96
CA THR A 69 -4.04 1.09 -3.26
C THR A 69 -3.61 -0.36 -3.42
N ASP A 70 -4.31 -1.07 -4.28
CA ASP A 70 -3.96 -2.43 -4.68
C ASP A 70 -4.53 -2.69 -6.07
N ALA A 71 -3.92 -3.60 -6.82
CA ALA A 71 -4.43 -4.00 -8.12
C ALA A 71 -5.64 -4.92 -8.00
N SER A 72 -5.84 -5.55 -6.84
CA SER A 72 -6.91 -6.52 -6.61
C SER A 72 -8.16 -5.85 -6.08
N ALA A 73 -9.26 -5.94 -6.84
CA ALA A 73 -10.57 -5.43 -6.40
C ALA A 73 -11.06 -6.16 -5.15
N GLU A 74 -10.77 -7.47 -5.04
CA GLU A 74 -11.17 -8.26 -3.88
C GLU A 74 -10.44 -7.82 -2.61
N MET A 75 -9.13 -7.53 -2.71
CA MET A 75 -8.37 -7.00 -1.59
C MET A 75 -8.92 -5.66 -1.12
N ILE A 76 -9.21 -4.77 -2.05
CA ILE A 76 -9.72 -3.44 -1.72
C ILE A 76 -11.12 -3.52 -1.12
N ALA A 77 -11.98 -4.41 -1.63
CA ALA A 77 -13.31 -4.62 -1.04
C ALA A 77 -13.20 -5.07 0.42
N GLU A 78 -12.30 -6.00 0.71
CA GLU A 78 -12.05 -6.46 2.07
C GLU A 78 -11.48 -5.34 2.94
N ALA A 79 -10.55 -4.54 2.39
CA ALA A 79 -9.96 -3.42 3.12
C ALA A 79 -11.00 -2.38 3.52
N LYS A 80 -11.94 -2.09 2.63
CA LYS A 80 -12.98 -1.08 2.89
C LYS A 80 -13.99 -1.49 3.95
N ARG A 81 -14.16 -2.80 4.16
CA ARG A 81 -15.29 -3.33 4.92
C ARG A 81 -15.39 -2.75 6.33
N ASP A 82 -14.27 -2.58 7.03
CA ASP A 82 -14.25 -2.10 8.41
C ASP A 82 -13.55 -0.74 8.58
N ASN A 83 -13.28 -0.05 7.46
CA ASN A 83 -12.61 1.25 7.54
C ASN A 83 -13.59 2.33 8.04
N ARG A 84 -13.23 3.00 9.11
CA ARG A 84 -14.01 4.08 9.72
C ARG A 84 -13.27 5.42 9.68
N SER A 85 -12.05 5.45 9.16
CA SER A 85 -11.23 6.66 9.18
C SER A 85 -11.49 7.52 7.93
N ALA A 86 -11.77 8.80 8.13
CA ALA A 86 -11.89 9.77 7.04
C ALA A 86 -10.54 10.11 6.42
N LYS A 87 -9.42 9.78 7.10
CA LYS A 87 -8.07 10.05 6.62
C LYS A 87 -7.53 8.93 5.72
N LEU A 88 -8.23 7.79 5.64
CA LEU A 88 -7.78 6.61 4.92
C LEU A 88 -8.74 6.31 3.79
N TYR A 89 -8.21 6.33 2.57
CA TYR A 89 -8.98 6.07 1.36
C TYR A 89 -8.38 4.89 0.60
N PHE A 90 -9.19 3.87 0.35
CA PHE A 90 -8.79 2.67 -0.41
C PHE A 90 -9.30 2.75 -1.84
N SER A 91 -8.44 2.42 -2.81
CA SER A 91 -8.85 2.35 -4.21
C SER A 91 -8.06 1.29 -4.99
N VAL A 92 -8.67 0.78 -6.05
CA VAL A 92 -8.01 -0.14 -6.98
C VAL A 92 -7.19 0.70 -7.96
N GLN A 93 -5.87 0.51 -7.97
CA GLN A 93 -4.98 1.26 -8.85
C GLN A 93 -3.87 0.37 -9.38
N ASP A 94 -3.34 0.76 -10.53
CA ASP A 94 -2.19 0.12 -11.14
C ASP A 94 -0.93 0.89 -10.73
N MET A 95 0.01 0.22 -10.04
CA MET A 95 1.23 0.87 -9.57
C MET A 95 2.16 1.33 -10.71
N PHE A 96 1.92 0.84 -11.93
CA PHE A 96 2.69 1.26 -13.10
C PHE A 96 2.10 2.50 -13.77
N CYS A 97 0.92 2.94 -13.37
CA CYS A 97 0.23 4.10 -13.93
C CYS A 97 -0.69 4.69 -12.88
N LEU A 98 -0.12 5.48 -11.98
CA LEU A 98 -0.86 6.05 -10.84
C LEU A 98 -1.59 7.32 -11.25
N PRO A 99 -2.83 7.54 -10.74
CA PRO A 99 -3.64 8.70 -11.10
C PRO A 99 -3.30 9.96 -10.31
N TYR A 100 -2.12 10.00 -9.68
CA TYR A 100 -1.73 11.11 -8.82
C TYR A 100 -0.74 12.03 -9.54
N ALA A 101 -0.79 13.31 -9.18
CA ALA A 101 0.12 14.31 -9.74
C ALA A 101 1.56 14.09 -9.24
N GLU A 102 2.52 14.68 -9.93
CA GLU A 102 3.90 14.70 -9.49
C GLU A 102 4.01 15.33 -8.10
N GLU A 103 4.91 14.82 -7.29
CA GLU A 103 5.24 15.38 -5.98
C GLU A 103 3.99 15.55 -5.08
N SER A 104 3.11 14.53 -5.07
CA SER A 104 1.88 14.54 -4.29
C SER A 104 2.06 14.00 -2.86
N PHE A 105 3.07 13.17 -2.65
CA PHE A 105 3.19 12.41 -1.40
C PHE A 105 4.51 12.66 -0.69
N ASP A 106 4.44 12.73 0.64
CA ASP A 106 5.63 12.81 1.49
C ASP A 106 6.27 11.44 1.68
N VAL A 107 5.47 10.37 1.70
CA VAL A 107 5.93 9.01 1.95
C VAL A 107 5.19 8.06 1.02
N VAL A 108 5.93 7.11 0.44
CA VAL A 108 5.34 5.96 -0.28
C VAL A 108 5.78 4.69 0.43
N ILE A 109 4.83 3.80 0.70
CA ILE A 109 5.08 2.50 1.34
C ILE A 109 4.76 1.41 0.34
N VAL A 110 5.69 0.47 0.16
CA VAL A 110 5.46 -0.74 -0.65
C VAL A 110 5.96 -1.93 0.16
N SER A 111 5.04 -2.68 0.75
CA SER A 111 5.40 -3.80 1.63
C SER A 111 5.35 -5.11 0.85
N ASN A 112 6.48 -5.83 0.83
CA ASN A 112 6.59 -7.20 0.30
C ASN A 112 6.09 -7.38 -1.13
N ALA A 113 6.18 -6.36 -1.97
CA ALA A 113 5.63 -6.41 -3.33
C ALA A 113 6.65 -6.18 -4.43
N LEU A 114 7.62 -5.28 -4.23
CA LEU A 114 8.54 -4.91 -5.32
C LEU A 114 9.32 -6.10 -5.89
N HIS A 115 9.62 -7.11 -5.08
CA HIS A 115 10.38 -8.28 -5.51
C HIS A 115 9.54 -9.28 -6.31
N ILE A 116 8.22 -9.16 -6.32
CA ILE A 116 7.33 -10.09 -7.00
C ILE A 116 6.58 -9.48 -8.18
N VAL A 117 6.63 -8.15 -8.36
CA VAL A 117 5.96 -7.53 -9.50
C VAL A 117 6.85 -7.64 -10.75
N PRO A 118 6.25 -7.77 -11.95
CA PRO A 118 7.01 -7.69 -13.19
C PRO A 118 7.48 -6.25 -13.39
N GLN A 119 8.69 -6.09 -13.94
CA GLN A 119 9.24 -4.77 -14.26
C GLN A 119 9.20 -3.78 -13.08
N PRO A 120 9.87 -4.11 -11.96
CA PRO A 120 9.85 -3.23 -10.78
C PRO A 120 10.42 -1.83 -11.06
N GLU A 121 11.24 -1.68 -12.07
CA GLU A 121 11.78 -0.37 -12.49
C GLU A 121 10.69 0.59 -12.94
N LYS A 122 9.59 0.08 -13.51
CA LYS A 122 8.44 0.92 -13.90
C LYS A 122 7.68 1.39 -12.67
N ALA A 123 7.49 0.51 -11.69
CA ALA A 123 6.87 0.88 -10.43
C ALA A 123 7.72 1.93 -9.71
N LEU A 124 9.04 1.75 -9.69
CA LEU A 124 9.95 2.71 -9.06
C LEU A 124 9.92 4.07 -9.76
N ALA A 125 9.76 4.10 -11.09
CA ALA A 125 9.63 5.35 -11.83
C ALA A 125 8.38 6.12 -11.42
N GLU A 126 7.24 5.42 -11.27
CA GLU A 126 6.01 6.03 -10.80
C GLU A 126 6.12 6.51 -9.36
N ILE A 127 6.75 5.72 -8.50
CA ILE A 127 6.99 6.12 -7.10
C ILE A 127 7.82 7.41 -7.07
N ARG A 128 8.89 7.46 -7.85
CA ARG A 128 9.75 8.66 -7.92
C ARG A 128 8.97 9.87 -8.40
N ARG A 129 8.08 9.67 -9.37
CA ARG A 129 7.27 10.77 -9.93
C ARG A 129 6.33 11.36 -8.88
N VAL A 130 5.64 10.51 -8.10
CA VAL A 130 4.63 10.97 -7.14
C VAL A 130 5.22 11.40 -5.80
N LEU A 131 6.46 11.03 -5.48
CA LEU A 131 7.13 11.47 -4.26
C LEU A 131 7.63 12.91 -4.40
N LYS A 132 7.49 13.68 -3.34
CA LYS A 132 8.14 14.99 -3.23
C LYS A 132 9.65 14.80 -3.19
N ASP A 133 10.41 15.89 -3.50
CA ASP A 133 11.89 15.84 -3.55
C ASP A 133 12.49 15.34 -2.25
N ASP A 134 11.93 15.73 -1.12
CA ASP A 134 12.37 15.28 0.21
C ASP A 134 11.57 14.06 0.71
N GLY A 135 10.83 13.43 -0.16
CA GLY A 135 9.98 12.30 0.18
C GLY A 135 10.76 11.04 0.48
N VAL A 136 10.12 10.10 1.16
CA VAL A 136 10.73 8.86 1.64
C VAL A 136 9.98 7.66 1.07
N LEU A 137 10.72 6.67 0.57
CA LEU A 137 10.19 5.37 0.19
C LEU A 137 10.50 4.37 1.30
N ILE A 138 9.45 3.70 1.79
CA ILE A 138 9.58 2.58 2.73
C ILE A 138 9.22 1.31 1.98
N ALA A 139 10.19 0.40 1.82
CA ALA A 139 10.00 -0.85 1.10
C ALA A 139 10.53 -2.02 1.96
N PRO A 140 9.81 -2.39 3.01
CA PRO A 140 10.23 -3.47 3.90
C PRO A 140 10.25 -4.83 3.18
#